data_5cae9747dc92b18c8d5e0572f54f1076
#
_entry.id   5cae9747dc92b18c8d5e0572f54f1076
#
_cell.length_a   1.000
_cell.length_b   1.000
_cell.length_c   1.000
_cell.angle_alpha   90.00
_cell.angle_beta   90.00
_cell.angle_gamma   90.00
#
_symmetry.space_group_name_H-M   'P 1'
#
loop_
_entity.id
_entity.type
_entity.pdbx_description
1 polymer ?
#
loop_
_entity_poly.entity_id
_entity_poly.type
_entity_poly.pdbx_seq_one_letter_code
_entity_poly.pdbx_strand_id
1 'polypeptide(L)'
;VQPGSEIEKAAVGLDIRSDQAFGDIMKALSQLTERGIAYEVLFMDADDSTLLKRYKESRRMHPIDGNGAIEESILKERSILKEIRDKADYVIDTSSLLTRELKEELDRIFVRNEAYNSLMITIMSFGFKNGIPLDADRVFDVRFLPNPFYIDELKKKTGNDKEVYDYVMSFAEAGLFLDKLTDMLAFLIPNYVKEGKYRLVIGIGCTGGKHRSVTLANALYKRMKDHGNYGLTLVHKDVDRLK
;
A
#
# COMPACT_ATOMS: atom_id res chain seq x y z
N VAL A 1 -20.09 0.73 -27.18
CA VAL A 1 -21.52 0.94 -26.80
C VAL A 1 -22.23 1.32 -28.06
N GLN A 2 -23.26 0.57 -28.46
CA GLN A 2 -24.04 0.90 -29.66
C GLN A 2 -24.94 2.12 -29.39
N PRO A 3 -25.20 2.99 -30.40
CA PRO A 3 -26.12 4.09 -30.24
C PRO A 3 -27.51 3.56 -29.82
N GLY A 4 -28.03 4.06 -28.69
CA GLY A 4 -29.31 3.62 -28.11
C GLY A 4 -29.19 2.59 -26.98
N SER A 5 -27.99 2.22 -26.53
CA SER A 5 -27.83 1.40 -25.34
C SER A 5 -27.99 2.25 -24.06
N GLU A 6 -28.67 1.69 -23.05
CA GLU A 6 -28.79 2.31 -21.70
C GLU A 6 -27.52 2.20 -20.85
N ILE A 7 -26.43 1.64 -21.43
CA ILE A 7 -25.15 1.44 -20.70
C ILE A 7 -24.38 2.76 -20.74
N GLU A 8 -24.29 3.40 -19.60
CA GLU A 8 -23.51 4.63 -19.41
C GLU A 8 -22.03 4.37 -19.15
N LYS A 9 -21.71 3.27 -18.45
CA LYS A 9 -20.34 2.88 -18.10
C LYS A 9 -20.12 1.39 -18.38
N ALA A 10 -18.98 1.05 -18.94
CA ALA A 10 -18.57 -0.33 -19.15
C ALA A 10 -17.14 -0.55 -18.64
N ALA A 11 -16.91 -1.66 -17.94
CA ALA A 11 -15.56 -2.10 -17.56
C ALA A 11 -15.12 -3.25 -18.45
N VAL A 12 -13.91 -3.18 -18.99
CA VAL A 12 -13.32 -4.22 -19.84
C VAL A 12 -12.06 -4.73 -19.17
N GLY A 13 -12.03 -6.01 -18.81
CA GLY A 13 -10.83 -6.68 -18.32
C GLY A 13 -9.88 -7.00 -19.48
N LEU A 14 -8.63 -6.55 -19.37
CA LEU A 14 -7.59 -6.81 -20.34
C LEU A 14 -6.55 -7.74 -19.72
N ASP A 15 -6.21 -8.82 -20.43
CA ASP A 15 -5.20 -9.79 -20.02
C ASP A 15 -4.08 -9.77 -21.10
N ILE A 16 -2.90 -9.35 -20.70
CA ILE A 16 -1.76 -9.18 -21.61
C ILE A 16 -0.84 -10.38 -21.49
N ARG A 17 -0.85 -11.23 -22.51
CA ARG A 17 -0.07 -12.48 -22.54
C ARG A 17 1.09 -12.46 -23.53
N SER A 18 1.29 -11.37 -24.27
CA SER A 18 2.37 -11.23 -25.26
C SER A 18 2.63 -9.77 -25.58
N ASP A 19 3.82 -9.48 -26.12
CA ASP A 19 4.19 -8.15 -26.62
C ASP A 19 3.23 -7.66 -27.71
N GLN A 20 2.71 -8.58 -28.53
CA GLN A 20 1.74 -8.23 -29.57
C GLN A 20 0.42 -7.79 -28.97
N ALA A 21 -0.10 -8.49 -27.94
CA ALA A 21 -1.32 -8.10 -27.22
C ALA A 21 -1.16 -6.73 -26.55
N PHE A 22 0.05 -6.42 -26.01
CA PHE A 22 0.37 -5.10 -25.49
C PHE A 22 0.26 -4.02 -26.57
N GLY A 23 0.90 -4.21 -27.73
CA GLY A 23 0.85 -3.27 -28.84
C GLY A 23 -0.58 -3.02 -29.35
N ASP A 24 -1.43 -4.04 -29.36
CA ASP A 24 -2.82 -3.94 -29.80
C ASP A 24 -3.67 -3.14 -28.79
N ILE A 25 -3.41 -3.31 -27.48
CA ILE A 25 -4.08 -2.50 -26.45
C ILE A 25 -3.67 -1.04 -26.55
N MET A 26 -2.38 -0.73 -26.70
CA MET A 26 -1.92 0.64 -26.84
C MET A 26 -2.52 1.34 -28.07
N LYS A 27 -2.66 0.63 -29.20
CA LYS A 27 -3.37 1.13 -30.37
C LYS A 27 -4.85 1.37 -30.09
N ALA A 28 -5.50 0.44 -29.40
CA ALA A 28 -6.93 0.60 -29.04
C ALA A 28 -7.16 1.82 -28.16
N LEU A 29 -6.32 2.06 -27.14
CA LEU A 29 -6.39 3.24 -26.28
C LEU A 29 -6.19 4.53 -27.09
N SER A 30 -5.20 4.56 -28.00
CA SER A 30 -5.00 5.70 -28.91
C SER A 30 -6.23 5.98 -29.76
N GLN A 31 -6.86 4.93 -30.34
CA GLN A 31 -8.08 5.07 -31.13
C GLN A 31 -9.27 5.59 -30.32
N LEU A 32 -9.38 5.22 -29.03
CA LEU A 32 -10.41 5.77 -28.15
C LEU A 32 -10.20 7.27 -27.96
N THR A 33 -8.95 7.69 -27.70
CA THR A 33 -8.58 9.11 -27.58
C THR A 33 -8.88 9.89 -28.85
N GLU A 34 -8.49 9.38 -30.03
CA GLU A 34 -8.76 10.01 -31.34
C GLU A 34 -10.24 10.17 -31.63
N ARG A 35 -11.06 9.24 -31.14
CA ARG A 35 -12.53 9.30 -31.29
C ARG A 35 -13.22 10.14 -30.22
N GLY A 36 -12.47 10.75 -29.31
CA GLY A 36 -13.03 11.55 -28.20
C GLY A 36 -13.82 10.72 -27.18
N ILE A 37 -13.57 9.41 -27.09
CA ILE A 37 -14.22 8.53 -26.14
C ILE A 37 -13.41 8.61 -24.83
N ALA A 38 -14.04 9.10 -23.76
CA ALA A 38 -13.44 9.12 -22.44
C ALA A 38 -13.29 7.70 -21.88
N TYR A 39 -12.13 7.39 -21.37
CA TYR A 39 -11.84 6.14 -20.68
C TYR A 39 -10.89 6.40 -19.51
N GLU A 40 -10.88 5.50 -18.57
CA GLU A 40 -9.96 5.48 -17.44
C GLU A 40 -9.30 4.10 -17.36
N VAL A 41 -8.03 4.07 -17.00
CA VAL A 41 -7.24 2.85 -16.88
C VAL A 41 -7.04 2.52 -15.40
N LEU A 42 -7.62 1.41 -14.97
CA LEU A 42 -7.35 0.83 -13.66
C LEU A 42 -6.29 -0.27 -13.79
N PHE A 43 -5.16 -0.10 -13.12
CA PHE A 43 -4.10 -1.10 -13.01
C PHE A 43 -4.13 -1.76 -11.63
N MET A 44 -4.30 -3.07 -11.60
CA MET A 44 -4.21 -3.84 -10.36
C MET A 44 -2.81 -4.43 -10.23
N ASP A 45 -2.08 -4.02 -9.22
CA ASP A 45 -0.72 -4.48 -8.93
C ASP A 45 -0.68 -5.40 -7.71
N ALA A 46 0.42 -6.12 -7.54
CA ALA A 46 0.79 -6.81 -6.31
C ALA A 46 2.32 -6.96 -6.26
N ASP A 47 2.91 -7.08 -5.06
CA ASP A 47 4.34 -7.35 -4.93
C ASP A 47 4.71 -8.74 -5.48
N ASP A 48 5.99 -8.91 -5.85
CA ASP A 48 6.48 -10.14 -6.51
C ASP A 48 6.29 -11.36 -5.63
N SER A 49 6.44 -11.22 -4.32
CA SER A 49 6.26 -12.31 -3.36
C SER A 49 4.82 -12.79 -3.30
N THR A 50 3.90 -11.86 -3.35
CA THR A 50 2.44 -12.14 -3.39
C THR A 50 2.04 -12.76 -4.72
N LEU A 51 2.55 -12.25 -5.85
CA LEU A 51 2.31 -12.83 -7.17
C LEU A 51 2.84 -14.27 -7.22
N LEU A 52 4.08 -14.50 -6.79
CA LEU A 52 4.67 -15.83 -6.75
C LEU A 52 3.83 -16.82 -5.91
N LYS A 53 3.35 -16.36 -4.73
CA LYS A 53 2.47 -17.16 -3.88
C LYS A 53 1.15 -17.50 -4.57
N ARG A 54 0.48 -16.50 -5.18
CA ARG A 54 -0.79 -16.68 -5.90
C ARG A 54 -0.64 -17.63 -7.10
N TYR A 55 0.47 -17.55 -7.85
CA TYR A 55 0.75 -18.49 -8.94
C TYR A 55 0.92 -19.93 -8.42
N LYS A 56 1.68 -20.13 -7.34
CA LYS A 56 1.85 -21.45 -6.71
C LYS A 56 0.52 -22.02 -6.21
N GLU A 57 -0.33 -21.22 -5.62
CA GLU A 57 -1.64 -21.63 -5.12
C GLU A 57 -2.64 -21.97 -6.26
N SER A 58 -2.60 -21.23 -7.36
CA SER A 58 -3.52 -21.43 -8.48
C SER A 58 -3.19 -22.64 -9.35
N ARG A 59 -2.01 -23.24 -9.22
CA ARG A 59 -1.49 -24.34 -10.07
C ARG A 59 -1.56 -24.01 -11.58
N ARG A 60 -1.55 -22.76 -11.97
CA ARG A 60 -1.55 -22.32 -13.36
C ARG A 60 -0.13 -22.02 -13.81
N MET A 61 0.16 -22.36 -15.07
CA MET A 61 1.41 -21.94 -15.71
C MET A 61 1.36 -20.45 -16.00
N HIS A 62 2.52 -19.78 -15.93
CA HIS A 62 2.59 -18.34 -16.27
C HIS A 62 2.29 -18.14 -17.75
N PRO A 63 1.45 -17.15 -18.14
CA PRO A 63 1.03 -16.96 -19.52
C PRO A 63 2.18 -16.68 -20.49
N ILE A 64 3.25 -16.02 -20.03
CA ILE A 64 4.36 -15.53 -20.88
C ILE A 64 5.43 -16.62 -21.13
N ASP A 65 5.66 -17.50 -20.14
CA ASP A 65 6.72 -18.51 -20.28
C ASP A 65 6.31 -19.81 -19.53
N GLY A 66 5.75 -20.77 -20.26
CA GLY A 66 5.29 -22.03 -19.69
C GLY A 66 6.39 -22.95 -19.11
N ASN A 67 7.68 -22.69 -19.41
CA ASN A 67 8.82 -23.53 -19.05
C ASN A 67 9.92 -22.83 -18.24
N GLY A 68 9.80 -21.52 -17.96
CA GLY A 68 10.76 -20.73 -17.19
C GLY A 68 10.47 -20.69 -15.70
N ALA A 69 11.37 -20.12 -14.92
CA ALA A 69 11.11 -19.82 -13.52
C ALA A 69 10.00 -18.74 -13.44
N ILE A 70 9.00 -18.97 -12.58
CA ILE A 70 7.85 -18.04 -12.40
C ILE A 70 8.34 -16.62 -12.07
N GLU A 71 9.43 -16.50 -11.31
CA GLU A 71 10.03 -15.20 -10.94
C GLU A 71 10.50 -14.42 -12.16
N GLU A 72 11.18 -15.08 -13.12
CA GLU A 72 11.63 -14.44 -14.38
C GLU A 72 10.45 -14.01 -15.24
N SER A 73 9.39 -14.84 -15.27
CA SER A 73 8.17 -14.54 -16.00
C SER A 73 7.45 -13.31 -15.42
N ILE A 74 7.40 -13.16 -14.08
CA ILE A 74 6.84 -11.99 -13.40
C ILE A 74 7.64 -10.73 -13.76
N LEU A 75 8.98 -10.78 -13.73
CA LEU A 75 9.82 -9.64 -14.09
C LEU A 75 9.62 -9.21 -15.55
N LYS A 76 9.50 -10.17 -16.46
CA LYS A 76 9.22 -9.90 -17.88
C LYS A 76 7.86 -9.26 -18.07
N GLU A 77 6.83 -9.79 -17.40
CA GLU A 77 5.47 -9.22 -17.43
C GLU A 77 5.47 -7.77 -16.92
N ARG A 78 6.14 -7.50 -15.80
CA ARG A 78 6.28 -6.13 -15.28
C ARG A 78 6.93 -5.19 -16.27
N SER A 79 7.95 -5.65 -16.98
CA SER A 79 8.62 -4.84 -18.00
C SER A 79 7.67 -4.47 -19.14
N ILE A 80 6.86 -5.42 -19.61
CA ILE A 80 5.86 -5.19 -20.65
C ILE A 80 4.77 -4.25 -20.17
N LEU A 81 4.28 -4.45 -18.94
CA LEU A 81 3.15 -3.70 -18.39
C LEU A 81 3.54 -2.31 -17.87
N LYS A 82 4.83 -2.00 -17.76
CA LYS A 82 5.33 -0.77 -17.16
C LYS A 82 4.69 0.48 -17.78
N GLU A 83 4.63 0.55 -19.11
CA GLU A 83 4.10 1.72 -19.80
C GLU A 83 2.60 1.96 -19.50
N ILE A 84 1.79 0.90 -19.45
CA ILE A 84 0.36 1.01 -19.10
C ILE A 84 0.21 1.41 -17.64
N ARG A 85 1.02 0.82 -16.75
CA ARG A 85 1.02 1.14 -15.34
C ARG A 85 1.35 2.61 -15.08
N ASP A 86 2.38 3.13 -15.76
CA ASP A 86 2.83 4.52 -15.62
C ASP A 86 1.79 5.53 -16.17
N LYS A 87 0.91 5.09 -17.08
CA LYS A 87 -0.19 5.88 -17.67
C LYS A 87 -1.54 5.62 -17.01
N ALA A 88 -1.63 4.70 -16.06
CA ALA A 88 -2.88 4.34 -15.41
C ALA A 88 -3.42 5.49 -14.57
N ASP A 89 -4.73 5.74 -14.67
CA ASP A 89 -5.45 6.73 -13.84
C ASP A 89 -5.55 6.23 -12.39
N TYR A 90 -5.64 4.91 -12.22
CA TYR A 90 -5.74 4.25 -10.91
C TYR A 90 -4.79 3.06 -10.84
N VAL A 91 -3.95 3.02 -9.79
CA VAL A 91 -3.10 1.85 -9.48
C VAL A 91 -3.45 1.34 -8.10
N ILE A 92 -4.03 0.14 -8.03
CA ILE A 92 -4.42 -0.50 -6.76
C ILE A 92 -3.44 -1.63 -6.44
N ASP A 93 -2.68 -1.49 -5.35
CA ASP A 93 -1.86 -2.57 -4.81
C ASP A 93 -2.74 -3.56 -4.03
N THR A 94 -2.87 -4.76 -4.57
CA THR A 94 -3.68 -5.83 -3.99
C THR A 94 -2.89 -6.79 -3.10
N SER A 95 -1.62 -6.50 -2.80
CA SER A 95 -0.72 -7.41 -2.07
C SER A 95 -1.27 -7.84 -0.72
N SER A 96 -1.83 -6.90 0.02
CA SER A 96 -2.37 -7.11 1.37
C SER A 96 -3.90 -6.97 1.45
N LEU A 97 -4.58 -6.68 0.33
CA LEU A 97 -6.02 -6.48 0.33
C LEU A 97 -6.79 -7.80 0.31
N LEU A 98 -7.79 -7.91 1.16
CA LEU A 98 -8.84 -8.92 1.03
C LEU A 98 -9.79 -8.56 -0.12
N THR A 99 -10.45 -9.56 -0.69
CA THR A 99 -11.43 -9.34 -1.77
C THR A 99 -12.52 -8.32 -1.40
N ARG A 100 -12.95 -8.32 -0.14
CA ARG A 100 -13.93 -7.34 0.39
C ARG A 100 -13.38 -5.92 0.35
N GLU A 101 -12.13 -5.74 0.77
CA GLU A 101 -11.48 -4.43 0.83
C GLU A 101 -11.24 -3.88 -0.57
N LEU A 102 -10.81 -4.75 -1.52
CA LEU A 102 -10.72 -4.37 -2.93
C LEU A 102 -12.06 -3.92 -3.49
N LYS A 103 -13.15 -4.63 -3.17
CA LYS A 103 -14.49 -4.24 -3.61
C LYS A 103 -14.90 -2.88 -3.05
N GLU A 104 -14.68 -2.64 -1.76
CA GLU A 104 -14.96 -1.35 -1.11
C GLU A 104 -14.17 -0.21 -1.77
N GLU A 105 -12.92 -0.46 -2.16
CA GLU A 105 -12.08 0.52 -2.86
C GLU A 105 -12.61 0.83 -4.26
N LEU A 106 -12.97 -0.19 -5.03
CA LEU A 106 -13.59 -0.02 -6.35
C LEU A 106 -14.94 0.72 -6.27
N ASP A 107 -15.77 0.39 -5.28
CA ASP A 107 -17.04 1.09 -5.05
C ASP A 107 -16.81 2.56 -4.72
N ARG A 108 -15.78 2.88 -3.93
CA ARG A 108 -15.40 4.25 -3.58
C ARG A 108 -15.03 5.06 -4.83
N ILE A 109 -14.18 4.50 -5.68
CA ILE A 109 -13.68 5.17 -6.89
C ILE A 109 -14.80 5.34 -7.93
N PHE A 110 -15.44 4.23 -8.33
CA PHE A 110 -16.26 4.20 -9.54
C PHE A 110 -17.75 4.38 -9.29
N VAL A 111 -18.23 4.11 -8.07
CA VAL A 111 -19.65 4.24 -7.70
C VAL A 111 -19.91 5.55 -6.96
N ARG A 112 -19.08 5.88 -5.95
CA ARG A 112 -19.27 7.09 -5.14
C ARG A 112 -18.58 8.32 -5.71
N ASN A 113 -17.76 8.15 -6.73
CA ASN A 113 -17.00 9.24 -7.38
C ASN A 113 -16.15 10.06 -6.41
N GLU A 114 -15.65 9.42 -5.35
CA GLU A 114 -14.75 10.04 -4.38
C GLU A 114 -13.37 10.23 -5.01
N ALA A 115 -12.73 11.37 -4.73
CA ALA A 115 -11.39 11.65 -5.26
C ALA A 115 -10.41 10.55 -4.84
N TYR A 116 -9.87 9.85 -5.82
CA TYR A 116 -8.87 8.79 -5.61
C TYR A 116 -7.47 9.39 -5.66
N ASN A 117 -6.75 9.27 -4.58
CA ASN A 117 -5.31 9.44 -4.60
C ASN A 117 -4.65 8.07 -4.67
N SER A 118 -3.91 7.83 -5.74
CA SER A 118 -3.25 6.55 -6.04
C SER A 118 -2.23 6.07 -5.01
N LEU A 119 -1.97 6.85 -3.95
CA LEU A 119 -0.96 6.53 -2.95
C LEU A 119 -1.56 5.69 -1.80
N MET A 120 -1.07 4.47 -1.65
CA MET A 120 -1.31 3.59 -0.50
C MET A 120 -0.22 3.78 0.54
N ILE A 121 -0.57 4.23 1.74
CA ILE A 121 0.37 4.44 2.85
C ILE A 121 0.20 3.31 3.86
N THR A 122 1.29 2.60 4.14
CA THR A 122 1.35 1.62 5.22
C THR A 122 2.18 2.16 6.37
N ILE A 123 1.57 2.33 7.53
CA ILE A 123 2.27 2.62 8.78
C ILE A 123 2.59 1.28 9.45
N MET A 124 3.87 0.98 9.63
CA MET A 124 4.33 -0.30 10.17
C MET A 124 5.12 -0.11 11.46
N SER A 125 4.69 -0.75 12.55
CA SER A 125 5.53 -0.86 13.74
C SER A 125 6.40 -2.11 13.69
N PHE A 126 7.67 -1.98 14.11
CA PHE A 126 8.62 -3.11 14.13
C PHE A 126 9.63 -3.01 15.27
N GLY A 127 10.35 -4.12 15.50
CA GLY A 127 11.45 -4.20 16.46
C GLY A 127 12.80 -4.31 15.77
N PHE A 128 13.72 -3.38 16.06
CA PHE A 128 15.09 -3.41 15.49
C PHE A 128 15.81 -4.73 15.75
N LYS A 129 15.53 -5.42 16.86
CA LYS A 129 16.10 -6.74 17.15
C LYS A 129 15.72 -7.82 16.13
N ASN A 130 14.62 -7.61 15.38
CA ASN A 130 14.12 -8.53 14.36
C ASN A 130 14.48 -8.09 12.93
N GLY A 131 15.29 -7.04 12.80
CA GLY A 131 15.68 -6.44 11.53
C GLY A 131 14.71 -5.34 11.07
N ILE A 132 15.24 -4.44 10.26
CA ILE A 132 14.44 -3.40 9.58
C ILE A 132 13.61 -4.08 8.49
N PRO A 133 12.32 -3.73 8.33
CA PRO A 133 11.51 -4.23 7.22
C PRO A 133 12.13 -3.82 5.87
N LEU A 134 12.33 -4.79 4.98
CA LEU A 134 13.00 -4.55 3.69
C LEU A 134 12.19 -3.67 2.73
N ASP A 135 10.89 -3.64 2.92
CA ASP A 135 9.93 -2.86 2.14
C ASP A 135 9.66 -1.46 2.73
N ALA A 136 10.34 -1.07 3.83
CA ALA A 136 10.16 0.25 4.43
C ALA A 136 10.86 1.34 3.62
N ASP A 137 10.11 2.30 3.09
CA ASP A 137 10.66 3.48 2.41
C ASP A 137 11.25 4.51 3.37
N ARG A 138 10.66 4.64 4.54
CA ARG A 138 11.08 5.55 5.60
C ARG A 138 11.08 4.82 6.93
N VAL A 139 12.13 5.01 7.71
CA VAL A 139 12.31 4.34 9.02
C VAL A 139 12.59 5.38 10.08
N PHE A 140 11.80 5.35 11.15
CA PHE A 140 11.92 6.24 12.29
C PHE A 140 12.21 5.44 13.55
N ASP A 141 13.29 5.82 14.25
CA ASP A 141 13.68 5.23 15.52
C ASP A 141 13.07 5.98 16.69
N VAL A 142 12.23 5.31 17.47
CA VAL A 142 11.57 5.90 18.66
C VAL A 142 12.14 5.38 19.97
N ARG A 143 13.37 4.86 19.97
CA ARG A 143 14.06 4.37 21.18
C ARG A 143 14.49 5.49 22.13
N PHE A 144 14.48 6.74 21.69
CA PHE A 144 14.71 7.90 22.56
C PHE A 144 13.65 8.07 23.65
N LEU A 145 12.44 7.52 23.46
CA LEU A 145 11.38 7.52 24.48
C LEU A 145 11.68 6.51 25.59
N PRO A 146 11.27 6.79 26.84
CA PRO A 146 11.38 5.85 27.95
C PRO A 146 10.72 4.50 27.62
N ASN A 147 11.33 3.42 28.11
CA ASN A 147 10.93 2.07 27.73
C ASN A 147 9.96 1.45 28.74
N PRO A 148 8.67 1.22 28.37
CA PRO A 148 7.69 0.60 29.26
C PRO A 148 8.09 -0.79 29.77
N PHE A 149 9.04 -1.46 29.11
CA PHE A 149 9.51 -2.79 29.50
C PHE A 149 10.11 -2.82 30.93
N TYR A 150 10.61 -1.70 31.42
CA TYR A 150 11.19 -1.60 32.78
C TYR A 150 10.15 -1.35 33.87
N ILE A 151 8.87 -1.27 33.53
CA ILE A 151 7.74 -1.13 34.46
C ILE A 151 7.00 -2.47 34.50
N ASP A 152 6.95 -3.10 35.65
CA ASP A 152 6.44 -4.47 35.79
C ASP A 152 4.99 -4.62 35.33
N GLU A 153 4.14 -3.63 35.57
CA GLU A 153 2.74 -3.61 35.16
C GLU A 153 2.55 -3.44 33.64
N LEU A 154 3.54 -2.87 32.93
CA LEU A 154 3.48 -2.60 31.51
C LEU A 154 4.27 -3.61 30.67
N LYS A 155 5.23 -4.31 31.29
CA LYS A 155 6.18 -5.20 30.63
C LYS A 155 5.54 -6.28 29.75
N LYS A 156 4.41 -6.83 30.18
CA LYS A 156 3.68 -7.90 29.48
C LYS A 156 2.65 -7.38 28.47
N LYS A 157 2.30 -6.10 28.55
CA LYS A 157 1.34 -5.42 27.68
C LYS A 157 1.99 -4.96 26.37
N THR A 158 1.22 -4.38 25.49
CA THR A 158 1.65 -3.87 24.19
C THR A 158 1.24 -2.40 24.03
N GLY A 159 1.69 -1.72 23.00
CA GLY A 159 1.26 -0.35 22.69
C GLY A 159 -0.22 -0.25 22.23
N ASN A 160 -0.93 -1.38 22.09
CA ASN A 160 -2.38 -1.41 21.88
C ASN A 160 -3.15 -1.30 23.19
N ASP A 161 -2.49 -1.60 24.31
CA ASP A 161 -3.10 -1.48 25.64
C ASP A 161 -3.06 -0.03 26.11
N LYS A 162 -4.20 0.46 26.65
CA LYS A 162 -4.37 1.85 27.02
C LYS A 162 -3.29 2.35 28.00
N GLU A 163 -2.91 1.55 28.97
CA GLU A 163 -1.94 1.93 30.00
C GLU A 163 -0.53 2.14 29.39
N VAL A 164 -0.14 1.32 28.39
CA VAL A 164 1.12 1.49 27.68
C VAL A 164 1.05 2.71 26.77
N TYR A 165 -0.08 2.89 26.09
CA TYR A 165 -0.32 4.06 25.26
C TYR A 165 -0.22 5.34 26.08
N ASP A 166 -0.95 5.44 27.17
CA ASP A 166 -0.97 6.62 28.05
C ASP A 166 0.44 6.91 28.61
N TYR A 167 1.15 5.87 29.04
CA TYR A 167 2.52 6.04 29.53
C TYR A 167 3.46 6.59 28.44
N VAL A 168 3.46 6.03 27.24
CA VAL A 168 4.35 6.50 26.16
C VAL A 168 3.96 7.91 25.72
N MET A 169 2.68 8.22 25.64
CA MET A 169 2.18 9.52 25.21
C MET A 169 2.23 10.60 26.32
N SER A 170 2.53 10.23 27.57
CA SER A 170 2.74 11.21 28.65
C SER A 170 4.04 12.02 28.49
N PHE A 171 4.96 11.56 27.67
CA PHE A 171 6.21 12.27 27.41
C PHE A 171 6.03 13.30 26.29
N ALA A 172 6.44 14.55 26.55
CA ALA A 172 6.29 15.64 25.59
C ALA A 172 6.96 15.35 24.24
N GLU A 173 8.07 14.62 24.28
CA GLU A 173 8.83 14.21 23.08
C GLU A 173 8.03 13.30 22.14
N ALA A 174 7.09 12.50 22.67
CA ALA A 174 6.22 11.65 21.85
C ALA A 174 5.25 12.51 21.01
N GLY A 175 4.63 13.49 21.65
CA GLY A 175 3.77 14.45 20.95
C GLY A 175 4.53 15.27 19.91
N LEU A 176 5.67 15.86 20.31
CA LEU A 176 6.52 16.66 19.44
C LEU A 176 7.06 15.88 18.23
N PHE A 177 7.44 14.62 18.44
CA PHE A 177 7.85 13.73 17.34
C PHE A 177 6.73 13.52 16.33
N LEU A 178 5.52 13.21 16.81
CA LEU A 178 4.36 13.02 15.95
C LEU A 178 3.99 14.29 15.18
N ASP A 179 4.07 15.47 15.81
CA ASP A 179 3.80 16.74 15.14
C ASP A 179 4.77 16.97 13.97
N LYS A 180 6.08 16.86 14.24
CA LYS A 180 7.11 16.98 13.20
C LYS A 180 6.99 15.94 12.09
N LEU A 181 6.68 14.70 12.46
CA LEU A 181 6.50 13.61 11.48
C LEU A 181 5.26 13.85 10.60
N THR A 182 4.15 14.29 11.20
CA THR A 182 2.93 14.60 10.47
C THR A 182 3.13 15.76 9.49
N ASP A 183 3.79 16.83 9.93
CA ASP A 183 4.13 17.99 9.08
C ASP A 183 5.02 17.60 7.91
N MET A 184 6.05 16.78 8.16
CA MET A 184 6.93 16.26 7.12
C MET A 184 6.17 15.41 6.11
N LEU A 185 5.28 14.51 6.58
CA LEU A 185 4.47 13.66 5.71
C LEU A 185 3.45 14.48 4.91
N ALA A 186 2.85 15.50 5.50
CA ALA A 186 1.95 16.42 4.79
C ALA A 186 2.65 17.14 3.64
N PHE A 187 3.94 17.47 3.78
CA PHE A 187 4.77 17.99 2.70
C PHE A 187 5.16 16.93 1.67
N LEU A 188 5.57 15.75 2.10
CA LEU A 188 6.11 14.71 1.21
C LEU A 188 5.04 14.01 0.38
N ILE A 189 3.88 13.70 0.94
CA ILE A 189 2.82 12.93 0.30
C ILE A 189 2.39 13.52 -1.05
N PRO A 190 2.05 14.82 -1.15
CA PRO A 190 1.68 15.43 -2.43
C PRO A 190 2.80 15.36 -3.48
N ASN A 191 4.07 15.44 -3.03
CA ASN A 191 5.22 15.36 -3.93
C ASN A 191 5.45 13.92 -4.42
N TYR A 192 5.22 12.92 -3.58
CA TYR A 192 5.26 11.51 -3.99
C TYR A 192 4.13 11.16 -4.98
N VAL A 193 2.94 11.69 -4.77
CA VAL A 193 1.83 11.53 -5.72
C VAL A 193 2.19 12.14 -7.09
N LYS A 194 2.80 13.33 -7.11
CA LYS A 194 3.25 13.98 -8.37
C LYS A 194 4.36 13.19 -9.08
N GLU A 195 5.23 12.51 -8.32
CA GLU A 195 6.27 11.64 -8.88
C GLU A 195 5.69 10.32 -9.42
N GLY A 196 4.43 10.00 -9.13
CA GLY A 196 3.80 8.74 -9.52
C GLY A 196 4.03 7.60 -8.52
N LYS A 197 4.45 7.91 -7.29
CA LYS A 197 4.58 6.90 -6.23
C LYS A 197 3.18 6.45 -5.79
N TYR A 198 2.94 5.15 -5.84
CA TYR A 198 1.65 4.53 -5.49
C TYR A 198 1.66 3.83 -4.13
N ARG A 199 2.84 3.55 -3.57
CA ARG A 199 3.01 2.91 -2.26
C ARG A 199 4.06 3.64 -1.43
N LEU A 200 3.76 3.87 -0.15
CA LEU A 200 4.69 4.42 0.83
C LEU A 200 4.62 3.61 2.12
N VAL A 201 5.72 3.00 2.51
CA VAL A 201 5.82 2.25 3.77
C VAL A 201 6.61 3.04 4.79
N ILE A 202 5.97 3.39 5.90
CA ILE A 202 6.55 4.16 7.01
C ILE A 202 6.77 3.22 8.19
N GLY A 203 8.02 2.85 8.44
CA GLY A 203 8.42 2.00 9.55
C GLY A 203 8.71 2.82 10.81
N ILE A 204 8.04 2.50 11.91
CA ILE A 204 8.33 3.03 13.25
C ILE A 204 8.95 1.93 14.10
N GLY A 205 10.21 2.09 14.50
CA GLY A 205 11.00 1.06 15.14
C GLY A 205 11.31 1.37 16.61
N CYS A 206 11.11 0.37 17.49
CA CYS A 206 11.68 0.36 18.83
C CYS A 206 12.50 -0.92 19.05
N THR A 207 13.03 -1.17 20.23
CA THR A 207 13.90 -2.34 20.47
C THR A 207 13.19 -3.65 20.14
N GLY A 208 12.01 -3.90 20.70
CA GLY A 208 11.29 -5.17 20.58
C GLY A 208 10.05 -5.16 19.70
N GLY A 209 9.60 -3.99 19.21
CA GLY A 209 8.41 -3.90 18.37
C GLY A 209 7.07 -4.04 19.10
N LYS A 210 7.05 -3.95 20.45
CA LYS A 210 5.83 -4.24 21.23
C LYS A 210 5.18 -3.02 21.89
N HIS A 211 5.95 -2.06 22.36
CA HIS A 211 5.46 -0.93 23.17
C HIS A 211 5.50 0.38 22.39
N ARG A 212 6.62 1.11 22.45
CA ARG A 212 6.80 2.47 21.89
C ARG A 212 6.44 2.57 20.41
N SER A 213 6.96 1.66 19.58
CA SER A 213 6.67 1.65 18.13
C SER A 213 5.20 1.39 17.81
N VAL A 214 4.55 0.48 18.55
CA VAL A 214 3.12 0.20 18.39
C VAL A 214 2.30 1.43 18.79
N THR A 215 2.60 2.04 19.94
CA THR A 215 1.93 3.26 20.40
C THR A 215 2.04 4.40 19.39
N LEU A 216 3.27 4.69 18.90
CA LEU A 216 3.50 5.79 17.97
C LEU A 216 2.90 5.50 16.58
N ALA A 217 2.90 4.24 16.13
CA ALA A 217 2.25 3.84 14.89
C ALA A 217 0.73 4.02 14.95
N ASN A 218 0.09 3.61 16.06
CA ASN A 218 -1.32 3.84 16.33
C ASN A 218 -1.66 5.34 16.33
N ALA A 219 -0.86 6.14 17.03
CA ALA A 219 -1.08 7.59 17.14
C ALA A 219 -0.92 8.29 15.78
N LEU A 220 0.10 7.92 14.99
CA LEU A 220 0.31 8.44 13.64
C LEU A 220 -0.85 8.05 12.72
N TYR A 221 -1.25 6.78 12.72
CA TYR A 221 -2.40 6.30 11.94
C TYR A 221 -3.66 7.10 12.23
N LYS A 222 -3.96 7.32 13.52
CA LYS A 222 -5.13 8.10 13.93
C LYS A 222 -5.07 9.54 13.42
N ARG A 223 -3.90 10.19 13.49
CA ARG A 223 -3.71 11.57 13.00
C ARG A 223 -3.86 11.66 11.47
N MET A 224 -3.33 10.67 10.74
CA MET A 224 -3.37 10.67 9.29
C MET A 224 -4.72 10.27 8.71
N LYS A 225 -5.52 9.46 9.42
CA LYS A 225 -6.81 8.98 8.94
C LYS A 225 -7.79 10.11 8.59
N ASP A 226 -7.72 11.24 9.30
CA ASP A 226 -8.64 12.35 9.14
C ASP A 226 -8.13 13.44 8.18
N HIS A 227 -6.93 13.27 7.60
CA HIS A 227 -6.23 14.37 6.90
C HIS A 227 -5.91 14.13 5.42
N GLY A 228 -6.37 13.06 4.79
CA GLY A 228 -5.98 12.84 3.39
C GLY A 228 -6.86 11.87 2.61
N ASN A 229 -6.87 12.08 1.29
CA ASN A 229 -7.52 11.21 0.30
C ASN A 229 -6.59 10.07 -0.16
N TYR A 230 -5.82 9.43 0.71
CA TYR A 230 -4.95 8.30 0.41
C TYR A 230 -5.44 7.04 1.11
N GLY A 231 -5.13 5.88 0.56
CA GLY A 231 -5.33 4.61 1.26
C GLY A 231 -4.38 4.51 2.45
N LEU A 232 -4.88 4.17 3.64
CA LEU A 232 -4.08 4.10 4.86
C LEU A 232 -4.26 2.74 5.54
N THR A 233 -3.15 2.04 5.77
CA THR A 233 -3.11 0.74 6.46
C THR A 233 -2.17 0.79 7.66
N LEU A 234 -2.52 0.10 8.73
CA LEU A 234 -1.70 -0.04 9.93
C LEU A 234 -1.32 -1.51 10.14
N VAL A 235 -0.02 -1.77 10.30
CA VAL A 235 0.53 -3.12 10.49
C VAL A 235 1.46 -3.15 11.69
N HIS A 236 1.32 -4.15 12.56
CA HIS A 236 2.22 -4.39 13.67
C HIS A 236 3.01 -5.69 13.42
N LYS A 237 4.23 -5.57 12.88
CA LYS A 237 5.02 -6.72 12.41
C LYS A 237 5.46 -7.68 13.52
N ASP A 238 5.76 -7.15 14.71
CA ASP A 238 6.40 -7.92 15.77
C ASP A 238 5.63 -7.92 17.11
N VAL A 239 4.39 -7.42 17.13
CA VAL A 239 3.59 -7.29 18.36
C VAL A 239 3.29 -8.65 18.98
N ASP A 240 2.96 -9.66 18.16
CA ASP A 240 2.57 -11.00 18.57
C ASP A 240 3.74 -12.01 18.54
N ARG A 241 4.95 -11.58 18.18
CA ARG A 241 6.11 -12.49 18.21
C ARG A 241 6.40 -12.94 19.64
N LEU A 242 6.16 -14.20 19.90
CA LEU A 242 6.64 -14.87 21.10
C LEU A 242 8.16 -14.79 21.15
N LYS A 243 8.70 -14.63 22.35
CA LYS A 243 10.14 -14.60 22.61
C LYS A 243 10.78 -15.96 22.35
#